data_90711dd08576f064e4dc04d52c6f3518
#
_entry.id   90711dd08576f064e4dc04d52c6f3518
#
_cell.length_a   1.000
_cell.length_b   1.000
_cell.length_c   1.000
_cell.angle_alpha   90.00
_cell.angle_beta   90.00
_cell.angle_gamma   90.00
#
_symmetry.space_group_name_H-M   'P 1'
#
loop_
_entity.id
_entity.type
_entity.pdbx_description
1 polymer ?
#
loop_
_entity_poly.entity_id
_entity_poly.type
_entity_poly.pdbx_seq_one_letter_code
_entity_poly.pdbx_strand_id
1 'polypeptide(L)'
;MARLPFFIFLAVALSLVGGMHYYIWARLIRDPHLPPHWARALTFAVIALAIAMPATLIASRVLHTSAVRPAIWVAFVWMGVGFLLVAFLGIADLGRLVAFVFARVRAPVDPDPERRLLLARTLAAGVGGVVAGLSAAGVHSAIDGVQIKDVEVKLRGLPAGLAGFRLVQISDVHVGPLLRRDWVAHVVEQIRALAPDLVAITGDLVDGRVHEIREHVAPLATLQPKHGVFFVTGNHEYYSGVEEWYAHLPTLGVRPLRNERVQIAPGLELAGIEDPTGDPDLGAALRGRDSSQALVLLAHQPRQFAEAARHGVPLTLSGHTHGGQIWPFSWLVALAQPYLAGLHRRGDSQLYVSRGTGFWGPPMRVFAPPEITLLRLQPA
;
A
#
# COMPACT_ATOMS: atom_id res chain seq x y z
N MET A 1 18.47 -26.61 9.64
CA MET A 1 19.02 -25.78 8.53
C MET A 1 18.43 -24.36 8.40
N ALA A 2 17.33 -24.01 9.07
CA ALA A 2 16.68 -22.67 8.93
C ALA A 2 17.36 -21.49 9.67
N ARG A 3 18.39 -21.71 10.50
CA ARG A 3 18.99 -20.64 11.33
C ARG A 3 19.94 -19.71 10.54
N LEU A 4 20.74 -20.23 9.61
CA LEU A 4 21.70 -19.41 8.87
C LEU A 4 21.05 -18.36 7.95
N PRO A 5 20.04 -18.68 7.13
CA PRO A 5 19.30 -17.67 6.36
C PRO A 5 18.67 -16.58 7.23
N PHE A 6 18.14 -16.94 8.40
CA PHE A 6 17.57 -15.97 9.35
C PHE A 6 18.63 -15.00 9.88
N PHE A 7 19.81 -15.47 10.29
CA PHE A 7 20.89 -14.61 10.77
C PHE A 7 21.44 -13.70 9.66
N ILE A 8 21.55 -14.22 8.43
CA ILE A 8 21.95 -13.41 7.27
C ILE A 8 20.93 -12.30 7.02
N PHE A 9 19.64 -12.64 6.99
CA PHE A 9 18.57 -11.66 6.84
C PHE A 9 18.61 -10.59 7.93
N LEU A 10 18.74 -11.01 9.19
CA LEU A 10 18.82 -10.09 10.34
C LEU A 10 20.04 -9.16 10.22
N ALA A 11 21.21 -9.71 9.88
CA ALA A 11 22.44 -8.93 9.71
C ALA A 11 22.28 -7.89 8.59
N VAL A 12 21.72 -8.27 7.44
CA VAL A 12 21.45 -7.36 6.33
C VAL A 12 20.45 -6.27 6.74
N ALA A 13 19.35 -6.65 7.39
CA ALA A 13 18.33 -5.69 7.84
C ALA A 13 18.92 -4.68 8.83
N LEU A 14 19.67 -5.13 9.84
CA LEU A 14 20.33 -4.25 10.82
C LEU A 14 21.39 -3.36 10.16
N SER A 15 22.14 -3.88 9.17
CA SER A 15 23.12 -3.10 8.42
C SER A 15 22.45 -1.99 7.59
N LEU A 16 21.32 -2.30 6.96
CA LEU A 16 20.54 -1.32 6.21
C LEU A 16 19.97 -0.23 7.12
N VAL A 17 19.39 -0.63 8.26
CA VAL A 17 18.88 0.33 9.26
C VAL A 17 20.01 1.19 9.81
N GLY A 18 21.14 0.59 10.21
CA GLY A 18 22.31 1.32 10.70
C GLY A 18 22.89 2.26 9.65
N GLY A 19 23.05 1.78 8.41
CA GLY A 19 23.55 2.59 7.28
C GLY A 19 22.64 3.78 6.96
N MET A 20 21.33 3.56 6.95
CA MET A 20 20.33 4.62 6.79
C MET A 20 20.49 5.70 7.87
N HIS A 21 20.53 5.33 9.14
CA HIS A 21 20.64 6.27 10.25
C HIS A 21 22.00 6.96 10.27
N TYR A 22 23.09 6.24 9.98
CA TYR A 22 24.41 6.85 9.83
C TYR A 22 24.44 7.89 8.69
N TYR A 23 23.83 7.60 7.55
CA TYR A 23 23.74 8.52 6.42
C TYR A 23 22.96 9.79 6.78
N ILE A 24 21.78 9.61 7.41
CA ILE A 24 20.97 10.74 7.91
C ILE A 24 21.78 11.59 8.90
N TRP A 25 22.40 10.95 9.89
CA TRP A 25 23.25 11.63 10.87
C TRP A 25 24.41 12.40 10.21
N ALA A 26 25.10 11.76 9.26
CA ALA A 26 26.23 12.39 8.59
C ALA A 26 25.81 13.65 7.82
N ARG A 27 24.68 13.57 7.08
CA ARG A 27 24.22 14.66 6.22
C ARG A 27 23.51 15.78 6.96
N LEU A 28 22.76 15.48 8.03
CA LEU A 28 21.96 16.49 8.76
C LEU A 28 22.64 17.04 10.00
N ILE A 29 23.64 16.34 10.58
CA ILE A 29 24.22 16.72 11.86
C ILE A 29 25.73 16.96 11.74
N ARG A 30 26.49 15.97 11.23
CA ARG A 30 27.94 16.06 11.13
C ARG A 30 28.39 17.10 10.11
N ASP A 31 27.93 16.99 8.86
CA ASP A 31 28.43 17.79 7.73
C ASP A 31 28.05 19.29 7.84
N PRO A 32 26.85 19.68 8.38
CA PRO A 32 26.52 21.08 8.64
C PRO A 32 27.28 21.72 9.81
N HIS A 33 28.04 20.94 10.59
CA HIS A 33 28.75 21.41 11.81
C HIS A 33 27.80 22.15 12.75
N LEU A 34 26.75 21.47 13.21
CA LEU A 34 25.78 22.06 14.14
C LEU A 34 26.43 22.46 15.46
N PRO A 35 25.88 23.46 16.20
CA PRO A 35 26.34 23.78 17.56
C PRO A 35 26.39 22.53 18.45
N PRO A 36 27.40 22.40 19.33
CA PRO A 36 27.67 21.14 20.05
C PRO A 36 26.49 20.56 20.85
N HIS A 37 25.65 21.45 21.43
CA HIS A 37 24.48 21.02 22.19
C HIS A 37 23.38 20.39 21.26
N TRP A 38 23.10 21.00 20.10
CA TRP A 38 22.17 20.44 19.10
C TRP A 38 22.74 19.18 18.46
N ALA A 39 24.03 19.20 18.12
CA ALA A 39 24.69 18.01 17.54
C ALA A 39 24.56 16.80 18.47
N ARG A 40 24.80 16.96 19.77
CA ARG A 40 24.63 15.89 20.77
C ARG A 40 23.19 15.45 20.90
N ALA A 41 22.25 16.36 21.09
CA ALA A 41 20.84 16.03 21.27
C ALA A 41 20.27 15.27 20.06
N LEU A 42 20.53 15.74 18.84
CA LEU A 42 20.07 15.11 17.60
C LEU A 42 20.78 13.78 17.34
N THR A 43 22.06 13.63 17.70
CA THR A 43 22.77 12.35 17.63
C THR A 43 22.10 11.31 18.53
N PHE A 44 21.80 11.65 19.78
CA PHE A 44 21.06 10.75 20.68
C PHE A 44 19.67 10.42 20.14
N ALA A 45 18.95 11.38 19.57
CA ALA A 45 17.65 11.14 18.96
C ALA A 45 17.73 10.15 17.79
N VAL A 46 18.71 10.31 16.88
CA VAL A 46 18.92 9.39 15.75
C VAL A 46 19.27 7.98 16.23
N ILE A 47 20.15 7.85 17.24
CA ILE A 47 20.50 6.55 17.83
C ILE A 47 19.27 5.91 18.49
N ALA A 48 18.51 6.67 19.27
CA ALA A 48 17.30 6.19 19.90
C ALA A 48 16.27 5.66 18.89
N LEU A 49 16.06 6.39 17.77
CA LEU A 49 15.17 5.99 16.69
C LEU A 49 15.70 4.78 15.91
N ALA A 50 17.02 4.67 15.71
CA ALA A 50 17.65 3.51 15.10
C ALA A 50 17.43 2.22 15.90
N ILE A 51 17.40 2.33 17.23
CA ILE A 51 17.13 1.21 18.14
C ILE A 51 15.61 0.97 18.26
N ALA A 52 14.84 2.04 18.42
CA ALA A 52 13.39 1.95 18.63
C ALA A 52 12.67 1.30 17.46
N MET A 53 13.07 1.58 16.22
CA MET A 53 12.41 1.06 15.03
C MET A 53 12.39 -0.48 14.99
N PRO A 54 13.52 -1.22 15.01
CA PRO A 54 13.49 -2.68 15.04
C PRO A 54 12.92 -3.23 16.35
N ALA A 55 13.20 -2.60 17.50
CA ALA A 55 12.67 -3.03 18.78
C ALA A 55 11.14 -2.98 18.82
N THR A 56 10.53 -1.94 18.25
CA THR A 56 9.07 -1.80 18.19
C THR A 56 8.46 -2.80 17.22
N LEU A 57 9.11 -3.10 16.09
CA LEU A 57 8.64 -4.13 15.15
C LEU A 57 8.63 -5.52 15.81
N ILE A 58 9.64 -5.83 16.62
CA ILE A 58 9.67 -7.08 17.39
C ILE A 58 8.61 -7.05 18.50
N ALA A 59 8.52 -5.96 19.26
CA ALA A 59 7.56 -5.80 20.33
C ALA A 59 6.10 -5.91 19.84
N SER A 60 5.79 -5.39 18.67
CA SER A 60 4.44 -5.48 18.07
C SER A 60 4.03 -6.91 17.75
N ARG A 61 4.98 -7.82 17.56
CA ARG A 61 4.72 -9.25 17.30
C ARG A 61 4.58 -10.07 18.58
N VAL A 62 5.13 -9.57 19.71
CA VAL A 62 5.19 -10.31 20.99
C VAL A 62 4.21 -9.73 22.01
N LEU A 63 4.04 -8.42 22.02
CA LEU A 63 3.22 -7.70 23.00
C LEU A 63 1.91 -7.22 22.38
N HIS A 64 0.84 -7.98 22.57
CA HIS A 64 -0.50 -7.67 22.04
C HIS A 64 -1.25 -6.64 22.92
N THR A 65 -0.54 -5.68 23.52
CA THR A 65 -1.15 -4.68 24.41
C THR A 65 -1.32 -3.33 23.72
N SER A 66 -2.38 -2.60 24.06
CA SER A 66 -2.60 -1.23 23.57
C SER A 66 -1.50 -0.25 24.01
N ALA A 67 -0.75 -0.57 25.07
CA ALA A 67 0.33 0.27 25.60
C ALA A 67 1.50 0.47 24.62
N VAL A 68 1.76 -0.49 23.72
CA VAL A 68 2.86 -0.36 22.73
C VAL A 68 2.46 0.45 21.49
N ARG A 69 1.18 0.77 21.34
CA ARG A 69 0.66 1.46 20.15
C ARG A 69 1.32 2.81 19.86
N PRO A 70 1.53 3.72 20.83
CA PRO A 70 2.22 4.98 20.56
C PRO A 70 3.65 4.77 20.04
N ALA A 71 4.36 3.77 20.56
CA ALA A 71 5.70 3.43 20.09
C ALA A 71 5.67 2.88 18.65
N ILE A 72 4.67 2.06 18.31
CA ILE A 72 4.44 1.58 16.94
C ILE A 72 4.21 2.77 15.99
N TRP A 73 3.37 3.74 16.37
CA TRP A 73 3.13 4.94 15.59
C TRP A 73 4.43 5.71 15.33
N VAL A 74 5.20 6.00 16.38
CA VAL A 74 6.47 6.74 16.26
C VAL A 74 7.46 5.99 15.34
N ALA A 75 7.61 4.66 15.54
CA ALA A 75 8.54 3.86 14.76
C ALA A 75 8.16 3.81 13.26
N PHE A 76 6.88 3.63 12.95
CA PHE A 76 6.42 3.57 11.57
C PHE A 76 6.42 4.95 10.88
N VAL A 77 6.03 6.03 11.59
CA VAL A 77 6.19 7.40 11.06
C VAL A 77 7.66 7.67 10.78
N TRP A 78 8.55 7.35 11.73
CA TRP A 78 9.99 7.53 11.53
C TRP A 78 10.53 6.70 10.36
N MET A 79 10.03 5.50 10.13
CA MET A 79 10.42 4.69 8.97
C MET A 79 10.10 5.42 7.65
N GLY A 80 8.92 6.03 7.55
CA GLY A 80 8.54 6.84 6.39
C GLY A 80 9.39 8.11 6.24
N VAL A 81 9.59 8.84 7.34
CA VAL A 81 10.45 10.03 7.38
C VAL A 81 11.90 9.68 7.00
N GLY A 82 12.44 8.60 7.57
CA GLY A 82 13.79 8.11 7.28
C GLY A 82 13.96 7.73 5.81
N PHE A 83 12.97 7.05 5.23
CA PHE A 83 12.94 6.75 3.80
C PHE A 83 12.99 8.04 2.95
N LEU A 84 12.12 9.02 3.26
CA LEU A 84 12.12 10.30 2.54
C LEU A 84 13.44 11.06 2.70
N LEU A 85 14.00 11.10 3.91
CA LEU A 85 15.31 11.72 4.16
C LEU A 85 16.38 11.09 3.29
N VAL A 86 16.49 9.75 3.27
CA VAL A 86 17.48 9.05 2.46
C VAL A 86 17.27 9.33 0.97
N ALA A 87 16.03 9.30 0.50
CA ALA A 87 15.71 9.56 -0.90
C ALA A 87 16.10 10.99 -1.33
N PHE A 88 15.67 12.01 -0.58
CA PHE A 88 15.95 13.41 -0.94
C PHE A 88 17.41 13.79 -0.73
N LEU A 89 18.07 13.30 0.33
CA LEU A 89 19.51 13.49 0.52
C LEU A 89 20.30 12.79 -0.59
N GLY A 90 19.89 11.60 -0.99
CA GLY A 90 20.51 10.85 -2.11
C GLY A 90 20.37 11.59 -3.43
N ILE A 91 19.20 12.16 -3.73
CA ILE A 91 18.98 13.01 -4.91
C ILE A 91 19.88 14.24 -4.87
N ALA A 92 19.99 14.90 -3.71
CA ALA A 92 20.84 16.06 -3.53
C ALA A 92 22.34 15.71 -3.71
N ASP A 93 22.77 14.56 -3.16
CA ASP A 93 24.15 14.08 -3.33
C ASP A 93 24.47 13.70 -4.77
N LEU A 94 23.53 13.08 -5.47
CA LEU A 94 23.69 12.79 -6.90
C LEU A 94 23.84 14.08 -7.70
N GLY A 95 23.02 15.08 -7.43
CA GLY A 95 23.13 16.41 -8.05
C GLY A 95 24.51 17.06 -7.79
N ARG A 96 25.01 16.96 -6.55
CA ARG A 96 26.36 17.45 -6.19
C ARG A 96 27.47 16.68 -6.91
N LEU A 97 27.34 15.37 -7.03
CA LEU A 97 28.30 14.52 -7.76
C LEU A 97 28.34 14.91 -9.24
N VAL A 98 27.18 15.06 -9.87
CA VAL A 98 27.07 15.51 -11.26
C VAL A 98 27.73 16.88 -11.43
N ALA A 99 27.40 17.86 -10.59
CA ALA A 99 27.99 19.19 -10.64
C ALA A 99 29.53 19.15 -10.42
N PHE A 100 30.01 18.31 -9.52
CA PHE A 100 31.44 18.13 -9.28
C PHE A 100 32.17 17.54 -10.50
N VAL A 101 31.59 16.51 -11.14
CA VAL A 101 32.16 15.92 -12.36
C VAL A 101 32.24 16.93 -13.48
N PHE A 102 31.17 17.71 -13.72
CA PHE A 102 31.18 18.78 -14.72
C PHE A 102 32.17 19.89 -14.43
N ALA A 103 32.32 20.30 -13.15
CA ALA A 103 33.29 21.31 -12.75
C ALA A 103 34.74 20.83 -12.98
N ARG A 104 35.04 19.56 -12.68
CA ARG A 104 36.39 18.98 -12.92
C ARG A 104 36.79 18.92 -14.39
N VAL A 105 35.82 18.73 -15.29
CA VAL A 105 36.06 18.73 -16.75
C VAL A 105 36.38 20.15 -17.25
N ARG A 106 35.88 21.20 -16.57
CA ARG A 106 36.05 22.60 -17.03
C ARG A 106 37.28 23.31 -16.45
N ALA A 107 37.58 23.10 -15.19
CA ALA A 107 38.80 23.60 -14.52
C ALA A 107 38.96 22.94 -13.14
N PRO A 108 40.17 22.59 -12.69
CA PRO A 108 40.41 22.14 -11.33
C PRO A 108 40.30 23.33 -10.38
N VAL A 109 39.17 23.45 -9.69
CA VAL A 109 38.99 24.42 -8.61
C VAL A 109 38.95 23.66 -7.31
N ASP A 110 39.86 23.99 -6.38
CA ASP A 110 39.76 23.50 -5.00
C ASP A 110 38.53 24.11 -4.33
N PRO A 111 37.61 23.29 -3.82
CA PRO A 111 36.37 23.80 -3.26
C PRO A 111 36.65 24.52 -1.93
N ASP A 112 36.29 25.81 -1.88
CA ASP A 112 36.33 26.66 -0.69
C ASP A 112 35.59 25.98 0.49
N PRO A 113 36.26 25.80 1.66
CA PRO A 113 35.65 25.14 2.83
C PRO A 113 34.38 25.86 3.34
N GLU A 114 34.34 27.22 3.31
CA GLU A 114 33.18 27.99 3.74
C GLU A 114 31.96 27.76 2.81
N ARG A 115 32.22 27.75 1.52
CA ARG A 115 31.17 27.44 0.51
C ARG A 115 30.65 26.02 0.68
N ARG A 116 31.53 25.06 1.00
CA ARG A 116 31.11 23.65 1.27
C ARG A 116 30.21 23.59 2.51
N LEU A 117 30.55 24.28 3.57
CA LEU A 117 29.78 24.35 4.81
C LEU A 117 28.41 25.03 4.57
N LEU A 118 28.40 26.16 3.86
CA LEU A 118 27.16 26.84 3.50
C LEU A 118 26.22 25.90 2.69
N LEU A 119 26.77 25.22 1.68
CA LEU A 119 25.99 24.25 0.88
C LEU A 119 25.47 23.09 1.74
N ALA A 120 26.26 22.56 2.66
CA ALA A 120 25.82 21.48 3.55
C ALA A 120 24.66 21.93 4.46
N ARG A 121 24.75 23.15 5.03
CA ARG A 121 23.69 23.75 5.86
C ARG A 121 22.41 24.00 5.07
N THR A 122 22.53 24.61 3.89
CA THR A 122 21.38 24.93 3.02
C THR A 122 20.67 23.64 2.57
N LEU A 123 21.42 22.62 2.16
CA LEU A 123 20.85 21.33 1.77
C LEU A 123 20.19 20.62 2.96
N ALA A 124 20.85 20.59 4.13
CA ALA A 124 20.27 19.97 5.32
C ALA A 124 18.96 20.65 5.73
N ALA A 125 18.93 22.00 5.76
CA ALA A 125 17.73 22.76 6.08
C ALA A 125 16.64 22.58 5.01
N GLY A 126 16.98 22.66 3.73
CA GLY A 126 16.04 22.50 2.61
C GLY A 126 15.42 21.11 2.57
N VAL A 127 16.26 20.07 2.63
CA VAL A 127 15.77 18.66 2.65
C VAL A 127 14.95 18.42 3.92
N GLY A 128 15.42 18.86 5.09
CA GLY A 128 14.68 18.73 6.34
C GLY A 128 13.28 19.38 6.27
N GLY A 129 13.19 20.60 5.76
CA GLY A 129 11.92 21.30 5.58
C GLY A 129 10.98 20.62 4.60
N VAL A 130 11.47 20.21 3.43
CA VAL A 130 10.68 19.48 2.43
C VAL A 130 10.16 18.14 2.99
N VAL A 131 11.04 17.36 3.64
CA VAL A 131 10.65 16.08 4.21
C VAL A 131 9.66 16.25 5.36
N ALA A 132 9.82 17.26 6.21
CA ALA A 132 8.86 17.56 7.27
C ALA A 132 7.47 17.88 6.70
N GLY A 133 7.40 18.74 5.68
CA GLY A 133 6.15 19.08 4.98
C GLY A 133 5.50 17.88 4.30
N LEU A 134 6.27 17.10 3.55
CA LEU A 134 5.77 15.89 2.87
C LEU A 134 5.32 14.82 3.87
N SER A 135 6.04 14.68 4.99
CA SER A 135 5.66 13.72 6.04
C SER A 135 4.36 14.11 6.73
N ALA A 136 4.20 15.38 7.09
CA ALA A 136 2.96 15.88 7.69
C ALA A 136 1.77 15.71 6.75
N ALA A 137 1.90 16.13 5.49
CA ALA A 137 0.87 15.97 4.47
C ALA A 137 0.59 14.49 4.18
N GLY A 138 1.64 13.66 4.14
CA GLY A 138 1.51 12.23 3.89
C GLY A 138 0.79 11.47 5.02
N VAL A 139 1.05 11.82 6.28
CA VAL A 139 0.35 11.26 7.44
C VAL A 139 -1.12 11.67 7.42
N HIS A 140 -1.41 12.95 7.22
CA HIS A 140 -2.79 13.44 7.08
C HIS A 140 -3.52 12.71 5.94
N SER A 141 -2.89 12.59 4.77
CA SER A 141 -3.47 11.86 3.64
C SER A 141 -3.77 10.40 3.97
N ALA A 142 -2.91 9.72 4.75
CA ALA A 142 -3.11 8.31 5.10
C ALA A 142 -4.26 8.08 6.09
N ILE A 143 -4.50 9.02 6.99
CA ILE A 143 -5.48 8.88 8.10
C ILE A 143 -6.85 9.39 7.69
N ASP A 144 -6.90 10.62 7.15
CA ASP A 144 -8.13 11.37 6.91
C ASP A 144 -8.40 11.60 5.41
N GLY A 145 -7.46 11.22 4.54
CA GLY A 145 -7.47 11.58 3.13
C GLY A 145 -8.02 10.53 2.19
N VAL A 146 -8.85 9.58 2.65
CA VAL A 146 -9.46 8.58 1.76
C VAL A 146 -10.35 9.27 0.72
N GLN A 147 -10.00 9.10 -0.57
CA GLN A 147 -10.69 9.75 -1.68
C GLN A 147 -11.70 8.81 -2.32
N ILE A 148 -12.86 9.34 -2.68
CA ILE A 148 -13.79 8.62 -3.55
C ILE A 148 -13.32 8.79 -4.99
N LYS A 149 -13.01 7.65 -5.64
CA LYS A 149 -12.60 7.62 -7.05
C LYS A 149 -13.77 7.08 -7.88
N ASP A 150 -14.39 7.96 -8.66
CA ASP A 150 -15.50 7.58 -9.56
C ASP A 150 -14.94 7.24 -10.94
N VAL A 151 -15.20 6.02 -11.43
CA VAL A 151 -14.63 5.48 -12.69
C VAL A 151 -15.75 4.83 -13.50
N GLU A 152 -15.99 5.34 -14.71
CA GLU A 152 -16.87 4.69 -15.66
C GLU A 152 -16.12 3.60 -16.42
N VAL A 153 -16.72 2.40 -16.47
CA VAL A 153 -16.14 1.24 -17.16
C VAL A 153 -17.17 0.67 -18.14
N LYS A 154 -16.84 0.71 -19.42
CA LYS A 154 -17.62 0.01 -20.46
C LYS A 154 -17.28 -1.48 -20.41
N LEU A 155 -18.29 -2.31 -20.15
CA LEU A 155 -18.13 -3.74 -19.92
C LEU A 155 -18.86 -4.53 -21.00
N ARG A 156 -18.09 -5.27 -21.81
CA ARG A 156 -18.62 -6.12 -22.86
C ARG A 156 -19.55 -7.19 -22.26
N GLY A 157 -20.71 -7.38 -22.89
CA GLY A 157 -21.71 -8.37 -22.46
C GLY A 157 -22.60 -7.90 -21.32
N LEU A 158 -22.44 -6.66 -20.84
CA LEU A 158 -23.32 -6.11 -19.79
C LEU A 158 -24.70 -5.78 -20.43
N PRO A 159 -25.81 -6.32 -19.87
CA PRO A 159 -27.15 -6.00 -20.36
C PRO A 159 -27.48 -4.50 -20.14
N ALA A 160 -28.24 -3.93 -21.06
CA ALA A 160 -28.70 -2.53 -20.95
C ALA A 160 -29.44 -2.23 -19.64
N GLY A 161 -30.18 -3.20 -19.10
CA GLY A 161 -30.90 -3.06 -17.80
C GLY A 161 -29.97 -2.95 -16.58
N LEU A 162 -28.66 -3.20 -16.75
CA LEU A 162 -27.63 -3.02 -15.72
C LEU A 162 -26.73 -1.80 -15.97
N ALA A 163 -27.11 -0.93 -16.92
CA ALA A 163 -26.40 0.32 -17.15
C ALA A 163 -26.37 1.17 -15.88
N GLY A 164 -25.18 1.65 -15.50
CA GLY A 164 -24.98 2.40 -14.26
C GLY A 164 -24.82 1.54 -13.00
N PHE A 165 -24.68 0.21 -13.10
CA PHE A 165 -24.43 -0.67 -11.96
C PHE A 165 -23.23 -0.16 -11.14
N ARG A 166 -23.43 0.01 -9.84
CA ARG A 166 -22.50 0.64 -8.90
C ARG A 166 -21.72 -0.42 -8.13
N LEU A 167 -20.53 -0.75 -8.61
CA LEU A 167 -19.60 -1.63 -7.93
C LEU A 167 -18.62 -0.78 -7.12
N VAL A 168 -18.60 -0.92 -5.80
CA VAL A 168 -17.59 -0.29 -4.95
C VAL A 168 -16.46 -1.29 -4.70
N GLN A 169 -15.23 -0.89 -5.03
CA GLN A 169 -14.03 -1.63 -4.70
C GLN A 169 -13.31 -0.96 -3.52
N ILE A 170 -12.94 -1.77 -2.52
CA ILE A 170 -11.90 -1.47 -1.53
C ILE A 170 -10.82 -2.54 -1.61
N SER A 171 -9.59 -2.19 -1.25
CA SER A 171 -8.43 -3.08 -1.29
C SER A 171 -7.40 -2.60 -0.28
N ASP A 172 -6.49 -3.48 0.14
CA ASP A 172 -5.32 -3.07 0.91
C ASP A 172 -5.70 -2.21 2.14
N VAL A 173 -6.68 -2.69 2.89
CA VAL A 173 -7.21 -1.99 4.08
C VAL A 173 -6.23 -2.11 5.24
N HIS A 174 -5.57 -3.27 5.38
CA HIS A 174 -4.58 -3.57 6.41
C HIS A 174 -5.06 -3.29 7.83
N VAL A 175 -6.27 -3.80 8.15
CA VAL A 175 -6.80 -3.72 9.52
C VAL A 175 -5.83 -4.42 10.47
N GLY A 176 -5.34 -3.67 11.46
CA GLY A 176 -4.28 -4.16 12.33
C GLY A 176 -4.00 -3.21 13.49
N PRO A 177 -2.76 -3.13 13.97
CA PRO A 177 -2.41 -2.31 15.15
C PRO A 177 -2.71 -0.82 14.98
N LEU A 178 -2.63 -0.28 13.75
CA LEU A 178 -2.78 1.14 13.46
C LEU A 178 -4.17 1.48 12.94
N LEU A 179 -4.69 0.72 11.97
CA LEU A 179 -6.03 0.89 11.40
C LEU A 179 -7.00 -0.04 12.12
N ARG A 180 -7.86 0.53 12.94
CA ARG A 180 -8.72 -0.20 13.87
C ARG A 180 -10.21 0.08 13.60
N ARG A 181 -11.07 -0.43 14.49
CA ARG A 181 -12.53 -0.41 14.39
C ARG A 181 -13.11 0.93 13.95
N ASP A 182 -12.69 2.04 14.58
CA ASP A 182 -13.28 3.36 14.32
C ASP A 182 -12.96 3.84 12.91
N TRP A 183 -11.73 3.59 12.46
CA TRP A 183 -11.32 3.89 11.08
C TRP A 183 -12.06 3.02 10.06
N VAL A 184 -12.21 1.71 10.34
CA VAL A 184 -13.00 0.80 9.49
C VAL A 184 -14.46 1.22 9.45
N ALA A 185 -15.03 1.63 10.58
CA ALA A 185 -16.40 2.14 10.64
C ALA A 185 -16.58 3.39 9.77
N HIS A 186 -15.62 4.32 9.80
CA HIS A 186 -15.64 5.50 8.94
C HIS A 186 -15.57 5.14 7.45
N VAL A 187 -14.71 4.20 7.05
CA VAL A 187 -14.65 3.70 5.66
C VAL A 187 -15.99 3.05 5.25
N VAL A 188 -16.57 2.23 6.11
CA VAL A 188 -17.86 1.59 5.87
C VAL A 188 -18.98 2.63 5.69
N GLU A 189 -18.98 3.70 6.47
CA GLU A 189 -19.95 4.81 6.32
C GLU A 189 -19.81 5.50 4.95
N GLN A 190 -18.57 5.77 4.51
CA GLN A 190 -18.32 6.33 3.18
C GLN A 190 -18.81 5.39 2.06
N ILE A 191 -18.57 4.07 2.18
CA ILE A 191 -19.06 3.08 1.22
C ILE A 191 -20.59 3.10 1.17
N ARG A 192 -21.28 3.12 2.32
CA ARG A 192 -22.74 3.15 2.39
C ARG A 192 -23.33 4.42 1.75
N ALA A 193 -22.67 5.56 1.93
CA ALA A 193 -23.09 6.83 1.31
C ALA A 193 -23.01 6.76 -0.23
N LEU A 194 -22.18 5.90 -0.80
CA LEU A 194 -22.12 5.65 -2.25
C LEU A 194 -23.29 4.80 -2.74
N ALA A 195 -24.15 4.26 -1.89
CA ALA A 195 -25.26 3.37 -2.25
C ALA A 195 -24.86 2.32 -3.30
N PRO A 196 -23.87 1.44 -3.02
CA PRO A 196 -23.40 0.45 -3.97
C PRO A 196 -24.45 -0.65 -4.23
N ASP A 197 -24.47 -1.18 -5.46
CA ASP A 197 -25.17 -2.41 -5.77
C ASP A 197 -24.40 -3.64 -5.29
N LEU A 198 -23.06 -3.56 -5.30
CA LEU A 198 -22.14 -4.62 -4.89
C LEU A 198 -20.87 -4.00 -4.28
N VAL A 199 -20.29 -4.64 -3.26
CA VAL A 199 -18.97 -4.28 -2.73
C VAL A 199 -17.99 -5.41 -3.00
N ALA A 200 -16.82 -5.09 -3.56
CA ALA A 200 -15.70 -5.99 -3.80
C ALA A 200 -14.50 -5.61 -2.93
N ILE A 201 -13.99 -6.56 -2.15
CA ILE A 201 -12.77 -6.43 -1.35
C ILE A 201 -11.69 -7.24 -2.05
N THR A 202 -10.72 -6.54 -2.66
CA THR A 202 -9.72 -7.16 -3.51
C THR A 202 -8.41 -7.48 -2.77
N GLY A 203 -8.51 -8.07 -1.58
CA GLY A 203 -7.40 -8.61 -0.80
C GLY A 203 -6.71 -7.61 0.13
N ASP A 204 -5.78 -8.13 0.91
CA ASP A 204 -5.01 -7.41 1.94
C ASP A 204 -5.93 -6.61 2.88
N LEU A 205 -6.98 -7.28 3.35
CA LEU A 205 -7.93 -6.70 4.29
C LEU A 205 -7.33 -6.59 5.69
N VAL A 206 -6.45 -7.53 6.08
CA VAL A 206 -6.05 -7.74 7.47
C VAL A 206 -4.55 -7.96 7.66
N ASP A 207 -4.01 -7.43 8.78
CA ASP A 207 -2.64 -7.59 9.26
C ASP A 207 -2.60 -8.21 10.68
N GLY A 208 -3.35 -9.28 10.91
CA GLY A 208 -3.39 -9.99 12.18
C GLY A 208 -4.35 -11.17 12.15
N ARG A 209 -4.26 -12.05 13.14
CA ARG A 209 -5.12 -13.22 13.26
C ARG A 209 -6.53 -12.85 13.71
N VAL A 210 -7.51 -13.69 13.41
CA VAL A 210 -8.92 -13.46 13.78
C VAL A 210 -9.08 -13.16 15.27
N HIS A 211 -8.44 -13.93 16.16
CA HIS A 211 -8.55 -13.72 17.59
C HIS A 211 -7.98 -12.38 18.08
N GLU A 212 -7.08 -11.76 17.32
CA GLU A 212 -6.43 -10.49 17.66
C GLU A 212 -7.25 -9.28 17.21
N ILE A 213 -7.85 -9.36 15.99
CA ILE A 213 -8.40 -8.16 15.33
C ILE A 213 -9.84 -8.29 14.82
N ARG A 214 -10.55 -9.41 15.07
CA ARG A 214 -11.94 -9.60 14.63
C ARG A 214 -12.87 -8.43 15.00
N GLU A 215 -12.69 -7.83 16.17
CA GLU A 215 -13.48 -6.68 16.62
C GLU A 215 -13.22 -5.42 15.77
N HIS A 216 -12.08 -5.35 15.09
CA HIS A 216 -11.72 -4.22 14.23
C HIS A 216 -12.36 -4.32 12.85
N VAL A 217 -12.59 -5.52 12.34
CA VAL A 217 -13.29 -5.76 11.07
C VAL A 217 -14.82 -5.85 11.23
N ALA A 218 -15.34 -5.94 12.46
CA ALA A 218 -16.76 -6.08 12.75
C ALA A 218 -17.66 -5.03 12.07
N PRO A 219 -17.26 -3.77 11.84
CA PRO A 219 -18.08 -2.80 11.11
C PRO A 219 -18.46 -3.25 9.70
N LEU A 220 -17.71 -4.13 9.04
CA LEU A 220 -18.06 -4.68 7.72
C LEU A 220 -19.43 -5.37 7.71
N ALA A 221 -19.88 -5.92 8.83
CA ALA A 221 -21.19 -6.56 8.95
C ALA A 221 -22.38 -5.60 8.70
N THR A 222 -22.12 -4.29 8.71
CA THR A 222 -23.14 -3.27 8.41
C THR A 222 -23.24 -2.93 6.91
N LEU A 223 -22.38 -3.49 6.07
CA LEU A 223 -22.45 -3.37 4.61
C LEU A 223 -23.55 -4.32 4.10
N GLN A 224 -24.61 -3.76 3.52
CA GLN A 224 -25.75 -4.54 3.00
C GLN A 224 -26.12 -4.05 1.58
N PRO A 225 -25.20 -4.11 0.60
CA PRO A 225 -25.55 -3.80 -0.78
C PRO A 225 -26.48 -4.88 -1.35
N LYS A 226 -27.28 -4.51 -2.35
CA LYS A 226 -28.31 -5.38 -2.94
C LYS A 226 -27.76 -6.76 -3.40
N HIS A 227 -26.54 -6.78 -3.92
CA HIS A 227 -25.92 -7.99 -4.49
C HIS A 227 -24.82 -8.58 -3.60
N GLY A 228 -24.63 -8.06 -2.39
CA GLY A 228 -23.72 -8.61 -1.40
C GLY A 228 -22.29 -8.03 -1.43
N VAL A 229 -21.49 -8.48 -0.46
CA VAL A 229 -20.08 -8.12 -0.29
C VAL A 229 -19.24 -9.35 -0.62
N PHE A 230 -18.27 -9.20 -1.50
CA PHE A 230 -17.40 -10.29 -1.96
C PHE A 230 -15.93 -9.96 -1.65
N PHE A 231 -15.18 -11.01 -1.42
CA PHE A 231 -13.78 -10.91 -1.02
C PHE A 231 -12.91 -11.92 -1.78
N VAL A 232 -11.69 -11.52 -2.13
CA VAL A 232 -10.60 -12.42 -2.50
C VAL A 232 -9.40 -12.16 -1.60
N THR A 233 -8.55 -13.17 -1.41
CA THR A 233 -7.33 -13.01 -0.62
C THR A 233 -6.31 -12.12 -1.32
N GLY A 234 -5.56 -11.34 -0.51
CA GLY A 234 -4.23 -10.88 -0.85
C GLY A 234 -3.16 -11.72 -0.14
N ASN A 235 -1.91 -11.32 -0.24
CA ASN A 235 -0.82 -12.06 0.42
C ASN A 235 -0.85 -11.91 1.94
N HIS A 236 -1.40 -10.84 2.48
CA HIS A 236 -1.46 -10.58 3.92
C HIS A 236 -2.42 -11.52 4.66
N GLU A 237 -3.47 -11.99 4.03
CA GLU A 237 -4.33 -13.03 4.61
C GLU A 237 -3.55 -14.32 4.91
N TYR A 238 -2.62 -14.72 4.04
CA TYR A 238 -1.78 -15.91 4.28
C TYR A 238 -0.82 -15.72 5.44
N TYR A 239 -0.31 -14.51 5.65
CA TYR A 239 0.53 -14.18 6.81
C TYR A 239 -0.29 -14.09 8.11
N SER A 240 -1.59 -13.82 7.99
CA SER A 240 -2.53 -13.60 9.09
C SER A 240 -3.39 -14.83 9.44
N GLY A 241 -3.20 -15.97 8.76
CA GLY A 241 -3.97 -17.21 9.00
C GLY A 241 -5.23 -17.27 8.12
N VAL A 242 -5.05 -17.49 6.82
CA VAL A 242 -6.07 -17.40 5.77
C VAL A 242 -7.31 -18.26 6.04
N GLU A 243 -7.17 -19.48 6.55
CA GLU A 243 -8.31 -20.38 6.80
C GLU A 243 -9.20 -19.86 7.95
N GLU A 244 -8.62 -19.22 8.97
CA GLU A 244 -9.39 -18.58 10.04
C GLU A 244 -10.21 -17.41 9.47
N TRP A 245 -9.64 -16.64 8.54
CA TRP A 245 -10.34 -15.54 7.86
C TRP A 245 -11.40 -16.02 6.90
N TYR A 246 -11.18 -17.10 6.16
CA TYR A 246 -12.22 -17.73 5.32
C TYR A 246 -13.43 -18.19 6.15
N ALA A 247 -13.19 -18.68 7.37
CA ALA A 247 -14.25 -19.07 8.28
C ALA A 247 -14.96 -17.87 8.93
N HIS A 248 -14.24 -16.77 9.22
CA HIS A 248 -14.77 -15.63 9.93
C HIS A 248 -15.54 -14.64 9.04
N LEU A 249 -15.06 -14.32 7.85
CA LEU A 249 -15.66 -13.32 6.97
C LEU A 249 -17.14 -13.58 6.63
N PRO A 250 -17.60 -14.83 6.39
CA PRO A 250 -19.02 -15.12 6.21
C PRO A 250 -19.91 -14.74 7.40
N THR A 251 -19.38 -14.76 8.63
CA THR A 251 -20.14 -14.31 9.82
C THR A 251 -20.42 -12.81 9.82
N LEU A 252 -19.68 -12.06 9.00
CA LEU A 252 -19.84 -10.62 8.77
C LEU A 252 -20.63 -10.31 7.48
N GLY A 253 -21.20 -11.33 6.82
CA GLY A 253 -21.89 -11.16 5.55
C GLY A 253 -20.98 -10.91 4.35
N VAL A 254 -19.67 -11.15 4.49
CA VAL A 254 -18.67 -11.05 3.42
C VAL A 254 -18.45 -12.44 2.82
N ARG A 255 -18.71 -12.61 1.53
CA ARG A 255 -18.53 -13.88 0.83
C ARG A 255 -17.14 -13.98 0.20
N PRO A 256 -16.25 -14.86 0.70
CA PRO A 256 -15.00 -15.15 0.01
C PRO A 256 -15.27 -15.89 -1.31
N LEU A 257 -14.52 -15.53 -2.35
CA LEU A 257 -14.46 -16.28 -3.62
C LEU A 257 -13.09 -16.94 -3.72
N ARG A 258 -13.09 -18.28 -3.67
CA ARG A 258 -11.88 -19.10 -3.68
C ARG A 258 -11.80 -19.88 -4.99
N ASN A 259 -11.24 -19.27 -6.03
CA ASN A 259 -11.15 -19.83 -7.38
C ASN A 259 -12.53 -20.24 -7.94
N GLU A 260 -13.52 -19.38 -7.71
CA GLU A 260 -14.91 -19.65 -8.09
C GLU A 260 -15.57 -18.44 -8.77
N ARG A 261 -16.72 -18.69 -9.39
CA ARG A 261 -17.55 -17.68 -10.03
C ARG A 261 -18.99 -17.80 -9.56
N VAL A 262 -19.65 -16.64 -9.46
CA VAL A 262 -21.05 -16.53 -9.04
C VAL A 262 -21.82 -15.62 -9.99
N GLN A 263 -23.10 -15.91 -10.18
CA GLN A 263 -24.03 -15.05 -10.88
C GLN A 263 -24.48 -13.92 -9.94
N ILE A 264 -24.27 -12.67 -10.32
CA ILE A 264 -24.68 -11.49 -9.55
C ILE A 264 -26.07 -11.03 -9.96
N ALA A 265 -26.29 -10.93 -11.27
CA ALA A 265 -27.56 -10.60 -11.88
C ALA A 265 -27.64 -11.27 -13.25
N PRO A 266 -28.82 -11.40 -13.86
CA PRO A 266 -28.91 -11.93 -15.22
C PRO A 266 -27.99 -11.18 -16.17
N GLY A 267 -27.00 -11.88 -16.76
CA GLY A 267 -25.99 -11.32 -17.66
C GLY A 267 -24.76 -10.67 -17.00
N LEU A 268 -24.63 -10.73 -15.67
CA LEU A 268 -23.44 -10.23 -14.94
C LEU A 268 -22.93 -11.29 -13.96
N GLU A 269 -21.70 -11.70 -14.13
CA GLU A 269 -20.98 -12.64 -13.28
C GLU A 269 -19.82 -11.96 -12.54
N LEU A 270 -19.49 -12.50 -11.36
CA LEU A 270 -18.33 -12.13 -10.57
C LEU A 270 -17.49 -13.37 -10.32
N ALA A 271 -16.21 -13.34 -10.67
CA ALA A 271 -15.25 -14.39 -10.35
C ALA A 271 -14.21 -13.87 -9.35
N GLY A 272 -13.64 -14.76 -8.56
CA GLY A 272 -12.52 -14.46 -7.69
C GLY A 272 -11.49 -15.58 -7.71
N ILE A 273 -10.22 -15.20 -7.71
CA ILE A 273 -9.09 -16.12 -7.59
C ILE A 273 -8.24 -15.78 -6.39
N GLU A 274 -7.59 -16.78 -5.84
CA GLU A 274 -6.66 -16.63 -4.74
C GLU A 274 -5.44 -15.77 -5.14
N ASP A 275 -4.76 -15.20 -4.14
CA ASP A 275 -3.48 -14.54 -4.34
C ASP A 275 -2.40 -15.56 -4.76
N PRO A 276 -1.38 -15.16 -5.53
CA PRO A 276 -0.24 -16.01 -5.87
C PRO A 276 0.53 -16.61 -4.69
N THR A 277 0.31 -16.13 -3.46
CA THR A 277 0.85 -16.73 -2.23
C THR A 277 0.10 -18.02 -1.85
N GLY A 278 -1.15 -18.15 -2.31
CA GLY A 278 -1.97 -19.36 -2.21
C GLY A 278 -1.85 -20.25 -3.45
N ASP A 279 -2.99 -20.74 -3.91
CA ASP A 279 -3.10 -21.62 -5.09
C ASP A 279 -4.13 -21.05 -6.09
N PRO A 280 -3.80 -19.97 -6.83
CA PRO A 280 -4.71 -19.34 -7.76
C PRO A 280 -5.02 -20.27 -8.95
N ASP A 281 -6.32 -20.54 -9.19
CA ASP A 281 -6.80 -21.32 -10.33
C ASP A 281 -7.85 -20.53 -11.13
N LEU A 282 -7.39 -19.78 -12.13
CA LEU A 282 -8.26 -19.05 -13.03
C LEU A 282 -9.11 -20.00 -13.90
N GLY A 283 -8.58 -21.19 -14.24
CA GLY A 283 -9.30 -22.18 -15.02
C GLY A 283 -10.52 -22.72 -14.27
N ALA A 284 -10.39 -22.98 -12.96
CA ALA A 284 -11.52 -23.35 -12.11
C ALA A 284 -12.56 -22.22 -12.03
N ALA A 285 -12.13 -20.99 -11.80
CA ALA A 285 -13.01 -19.83 -11.72
C ALA A 285 -13.78 -19.57 -13.03
N LEU A 286 -13.21 -19.92 -14.19
CA LEU A 286 -13.83 -19.69 -15.49
C LEU A 286 -14.52 -20.93 -16.08
N ARG A 287 -14.52 -22.07 -15.38
CA ARG A 287 -15.07 -23.33 -15.88
C ARG A 287 -16.55 -23.19 -16.22
N GLY A 288 -16.91 -23.54 -17.48
CA GLY A 288 -18.30 -23.47 -17.94
C GLY A 288 -18.87 -22.06 -18.08
N ARG A 289 -18.00 -21.04 -18.17
CA ARG A 289 -18.42 -19.65 -18.39
C ARG A 289 -19.09 -19.48 -19.75
N ASP A 290 -20.20 -18.75 -19.77
CA ASP A 290 -20.76 -18.20 -21.01
C ASP A 290 -20.03 -16.89 -21.35
N SER A 291 -19.24 -16.90 -22.42
CA SER A 291 -18.44 -15.76 -22.86
C SER A 291 -19.26 -14.57 -23.36
N SER A 292 -20.57 -14.74 -23.59
CA SER A 292 -21.47 -13.67 -23.98
C SER A 292 -21.88 -12.79 -22.80
N GLN A 293 -21.80 -13.32 -21.56
CA GLN A 293 -22.14 -12.59 -20.35
C GLN A 293 -20.96 -11.71 -19.86
N ALA A 294 -21.31 -10.59 -19.25
CA ALA A 294 -20.34 -9.73 -18.59
C ALA A 294 -19.70 -10.44 -17.39
N LEU A 295 -18.41 -10.27 -17.23
CA LEU A 295 -17.65 -10.80 -16.10
C LEU A 295 -16.75 -9.74 -15.49
N VAL A 296 -16.76 -9.67 -14.16
CA VAL A 296 -15.74 -8.98 -13.36
C VAL A 296 -14.93 -10.03 -12.61
N LEU A 297 -13.60 -9.97 -12.73
CA LEU A 297 -12.67 -10.83 -12.00
C LEU A 297 -12.03 -10.06 -10.86
N LEU A 298 -12.09 -10.59 -9.65
CA LEU A 298 -11.32 -10.12 -8.50
C LEU A 298 -10.01 -10.91 -8.43
N ALA A 299 -8.88 -10.21 -8.51
CA ALA A 299 -7.54 -10.79 -8.42
C ALA A 299 -6.61 -9.76 -7.78
N HIS A 300 -6.08 -10.07 -6.59
CA HIS A 300 -5.37 -9.08 -5.79
C HIS A 300 -4.18 -8.45 -6.51
N GLN A 301 -3.31 -9.27 -7.12
CA GLN A 301 -2.08 -8.75 -7.73
C GLN A 301 -2.25 -8.42 -9.23
N PRO A 302 -1.86 -7.21 -9.67
CA PRO A 302 -2.01 -6.78 -11.07
C PRO A 302 -1.32 -7.69 -12.09
N ARG A 303 -0.28 -8.43 -11.69
CA ARG A 303 0.41 -9.38 -12.57
C ARG A 303 -0.48 -10.52 -13.08
N GLN A 304 -1.57 -10.87 -12.34
CA GLN A 304 -2.53 -11.89 -12.74
C GLN A 304 -3.38 -11.46 -13.95
N PHE A 305 -3.45 -10.15 -14.23
CA PHE A 305 -4.18 -9.62 -15.38
C PHE A 305 -3.70 -10.15 -16.74
N ALA A 306 -2.40 -10.40 -16.88
CA ALA A 306 -1.87 -10.90 -18.16
C ALA A 306 -2.48 -12.25 -18.55
N GLU A 307 -2.76 -13.12 -17.58
CA GLU A 307 -3.43 -14.38 -17.77
C GLU A 307 -4.94 -14.19 -17.97
N ALA A 308 -5.58 -13.36 -17.14
CA ALA A 308 -7.00 -13.03 -17.29
C ALA A 308 -7.33 -12.48 -18.69
N ALA A 309 -6.47 -11.60 -19.24
CA ALA A 309 -6.63 -11.05 -20.58
C ALA A 309 -6.50 -12.12 -21.68
N ARG A 310 -5.60 -13.11 -21.52
CA ARG A 310 -5.49 -14.24 -22.46
C ARG A 310 -6.76 -15.11 -22.48
N HIS A 311 -7.44 -15.20 -21.35
CA HIS A 311 -8.72 -15.91 -21.22
C HIS A 311 -9.95 -15.04 -21.57
N GLY A 312 -9.74 -13.82 -22.11
CA GLY A 312 -10.81 -12.93 -22.53
C GLY A 312 -11.67 -12.40 -21.39
N VAL A 313 -11.13 -12.25 -20.17
CA VAL A 313 -11.81 -11.61 -19.05
C VAL A 313 -11.95 -10.12 -19.34
N PRO A 314 -13.19 -9.57 -19.38
CA PRO A 314 -13.39 -8.20 -19.83
C PRO A 314 -12.96 -7.15 -18.79
N LEU A 315 -13.08 -7.42 -17.49
CA LEU A 315 -12.66 -6.53 -16.42
C LEU A 315 -12.01 -7.31 -15.28
N THR A 316 -10.83 -6.91 -14.86
CA THR A 316 -10.13 -7.39 -13.65
C THR A 316 -9.99 -6.24 -12.67
N LEU A 317 -10.23 -6.50 -11.37
CA LEU A 317 -10.02 -5.56 -10.27
C LEU A 317 -8.88 -6.05 -9.39
N SER A 318 -7.90 -5.20 -9.15
CA SER A 318 -6.69 -5.51 -8.38
C SER A 318 -6.36 -4.39 -7.37
N GLY A 319 -5.47 -4.70 -6.42
CA GLY A 319 -4.86 -3.79 -5.46
C GLY A 319 -3.35 -3.98 -5.38
N HIS A 320 -2.84 -4.32 -4.17
CA HIS A 320 -1.47 -4.74 -3.86
C HIS A 320 -0.38 -3.67 -3.95
N THR A 321 -0.44 -2.77 -4.92
CA THR A 321 0.64 -1.82 -5.22
C THR A 321 0.65 -0.61 -4.33
N HIS A 322 -0.46 -0.30 -3.66
CA HIS A 322 -0.70 0.96 -2.94
C HIS A 322 -0.45 2.23 -3.77
N GLY A 323 -0.37 2.13 -5.12
CA GLY A 323 0.12 3.21 -5.97
C GLY A 323 1.57 3.61 -5.66
N GLY A 324 2.33 2.72 -5.01
CA GLY A 324 3.69 2.97 -4.50
C GLY A 324 3.74 3.69 -3.16
N GLN A 325 2.60 3.98 -2.53
CA GLN A 325 2.38 4.54 -1.19
C GLN A 325 3.16 5.82 -0.85
N ILE A 326 4.48 5.83 -0.94
CA ILE A 326 5.37 6.97 -0.59
C ILE A 326 6.31 7.23 -1.77
N TRP A 327 6.08 8.30 -2.54
CA TRP A 327 7.02 8.71 -3.57
C TRP A 327 8.39 9.07 -2.94
N PRO A 328 9.54 8.64 -3.52
CA PRO A 328 9.73 8.02 -4.84
C PRO A 328 9.74 6.46 -4.83
N PHE A 329 9.28 5.80 -3.76
CA PHE A 329 9.21 4.32 -3.71
C PHE A 329 8.34 3.74 -4.85
N SER A 330 7.39 4.54 -5.37
CA SER A 330 6.59 4.19 -6.54
C SER A 330 7.43 3.77 -7.75
N TRP A 331 8.65 4.31 -7.94
CA TRP A 331 9.55 3.88 -9.01
C TRP A 331 10.06 2.46 -8.81
N LEU A 332 10.37 2.07 -7.57
CA LEU A 332 10.78 0.70 -7.25
C LEU A 332 9.61 -0.27 -7.42
N VAL A 333 8.40 0.11 -6.99
CA VAL A 333 7.20 -0.70 -7.20
C VAL A 333 6.92 -0.89 -8.70
N ALA A 334 7.09 0.16 -9.52
CA ALA A 334 6.90 0.09 -10.97
C ALA A 334 7.90 -0.84 -11.68
N LEU A 335 9.07 -1.12 -11.09
CA LEU A 335 10.01 -2.13 -11.60
C LEU A 335 9.54 -3.56 -11.32
N ALA A 336 8.78 -3.76 -10.23
CA ALA A 336 8.31 -5.08 -9.81
C ALA A 336 6.89 -5.40 -10.29
N GLN A 337 6.06 -4.37 -10.50
CA GLN A 337 4.65 -4.50 -10.87
C GLN A 337 4.38 -3.83 -12.23
N PRO A 338 3.74 -4.56 -13.17
CA PRO A 338 3.51 -4.05 -14.53
C PRO A 338 2.51 -2.89 -14.58
N TYR A 339 1.66 -2.77 -13.56
CA TYR A 339 0.64 -1.72 -13.44
C TYR A 339 0.62 -1.17 -12.02
N LEU A 340 0.67 0.14 -11.86
CA LEU A 340 0.79 0.76 -10.55
C LEU A 340 -0.56 1.23 -9.98
N ALA A 341 -1.40 1.87 -10.75
CA ALA A 341 -2.71 2.35 -10.32
C ALA A 341 -3.58 2.79 -11.51
N GLY A 342 -4.91 2.79 -11.34
CA GLY A 342 -5.87 3.31 -12.31
C GLY A 342 -6.32 2.28 -13.34
N LEU A 343 -7.01 2.76 -14.38
CA LEU A 343 -7.61 1.93 -15.44
C LEU A 343 -6.62 1.71 -16.59
N HIS A 344 -6.37 0.44 -16.89
CA HIS A 344 -5.49 0.00 -17.97
C HIS A 344 -6.27 -0.88 -18.95
N ARG A 345 -5.75 -1.01 -20.20
CA ARG A 345 -6.36 -1.85 -21.24
C ARG A 345 -5.32 -2.70 -21.94
N ARG A 346 -5.73 -3.92 -22.29
CA ARG A 346 -4.96 -4.84 -23.13
C ARG A 346 -5.93 -5.57 -24.08
N GLY A 347 -6.00 -5.12 -25.32
CA GLY A 347 -7.06 -5.55 -26.24
C GLY A 347 -8.44 -5.16 -25.69
N ASP A 348 -9.36 -6.13 -25.66
CA ASP A 348 -10.71 -5.95 -25.12
C ASP A 348 -10.80 -6.10 -23.59
N SER A 349 -9.70 -6.47 -22.93
CA SER A 349 -9.64 -6.65 -21.49
C SER A 349 -9.19 -5.36 -20.79
N GLN A 350 -9.82 -5.10 -19.64
CA GLN A 350 -9.52 -3.94 -18.79
C GLN A 350 -9.05 -4.40 -17.42
N LEU A 351 -8.15 -3.64 -16.83
CA LEU A 351 -7.67 -3.80 -15.45
C LEU A 351 -7.84 -2.49 -14.72
N TYR A 352 -8.50 -2.51 -13.58
CA TYR A 352 -8.42 -1.40 -12.64
C TYR A 352 -7.55 -1.80 -11.45
N VAL A 353 -6.53 -1.00 -11.16
CA VAL A 353 -5.65 -1.18 -10.00
C VAL A 353 -5.95 -0.09 -8.99
N SER A 354 -6.48 -0.48 -7.84
CA SER A 354 -6.71 0.43 -6.71
C SER A 354 -5.38 0.84 -6.06
N ARG A 355 -5.30 2.09 -5.59
CA ARG A 355 -4.20 2.54 -4.73
C ARG A 355 -4.30 2.03 -3.30
N GLY A 356 -5.31 1.21 -3.00
CA GLY A 356 -5.60 0.76 -1.65
C GLY A 356 -6.35 1.81 -0.82
N THR A 357 -7.15 1.31 0.13
CA THR A 357 -7.98 2.13 1.01
C THR A 357 -7.26 2.49 2.30
N GLY A 358 -6.42 1.59 2.83
CA GLY A 358 -5.60 1.81 4.00
C GLY A 358 -4.14 2.17 3.68
N PHE A 359 -3.24 1.69 4.51
CA PHE A 359 -1.79 1.77 4.30
C PHE A 359 -1.10 0.58 4.96
N TRP A 360 0.07 0.21 4.45
CA TRP A 360 0.92 -0.81 5.05
C TRP A 360 2.24 -0.21 5.56
N GLY A 361 2.67 -0.62 6.76
CA GLY A 361 3.88 -0.10 7.40
C GLY A 361 3.74 1.39 7.78
N PRO A 362 4.49 2.34 7.18
CA PRO A 362 4.39 3.75 7.50
C PRO A 362 2.98 4.30 7.28
N PRO A 363 2.36 4.97 8.30
CA PRO A 363 1.07 5.62 8.16
C PRO A 363 1.23 6.91 7.34
N MET A 364 1.57 6.76 6.06
CA MET A 364 1.95 7.88 5.21
C MET A 364 1.62 7.58 3.75
N ARG A 365 0.96 8.53 3.08
CA ARG A 365 0.63 8.49 1.65
C ARG A 365 1.15 9.75 0.97
N VAL A 366 2.27 9.64 0.23
CA VAL A 366 2.89 10.78 -0.48
C VAL A 366 2.70 10.59 -1.98
N PHE A 367 1.90 11.45 -2.60
CA PHE A 367 1.47 11.42 -4.01
C PHE A 367 0.73 10.13 -4.45
N ALA A 368 0.29 9.34 -3.47
CA ALA A 368 -0.51 8.13 -3.68
C ALA A 368 -1.66 8.11 -2.66
N PRO A 369 -2.64 9.04 -2.72
CA PRO A 369 -3.72 9.10 -1.76
C PRO A 369 -4.52 7.80 -1.74
N PRO A 370 -4.99 7.36 -0.55
CA PRO A 370 -5.81 6.17 -0.44
C PRO A 370 -7.18 6.40 -1.10
N GLU A 371 -7.81 5.34 -1.58
CA GLU A 371 -9.06 5.46 -2.31
C GLU A 371 -10.10 4.38 -1.98
N ILE A 372 -11.37 4.77 -2.06
CA ILE A 372 -12.52 3.90 -2.26
C ILE A 372 -12.95 4.12 -3.71
N THR A 373 -13.00 3.06 -4.51
CA THR A 373 -13.31 3.20 -5.93
C THR A 373 -14.77 2.84 -6.20
N LEU A 374 -15.52 3.78 -6.77
CA LEU A 374 -16.85 3.54 -7.33
C LEU A 374 -16.68 3.28 -8.84
N LEU A 375 -16.86 2.02 -9.26
CA LEU A 375 -16.92 1.67 -10.68
C LEU A 375 -18.38 1.70 -11.14
N ARG A 376 -18.67 2.55 -12.13
CA ARG A 376 -19.99 2.59 -12.80
C ARG A 376 -19.91 1.76 -14.07
N LEU A 377 -20.53 0.58 -14.05
CA LEU A 377 -20.50 -0.31 -15.19
C LEU A 377 -21.52 0.15 -16.23
N GLN A 378 -21.08 0.24 -17.49
CA GLN A 378 -21.90 0.61 -18.64
C GLN A 378 -21.80 -0.48 -19.72
N PRO A 379 -22.84 -0.72 -20.50
CA PRO A 379 -22.73 -1.56 -21.70
C PRO A 379 -21.67 -0.98 -22.67
N ALA A 380 -20.86 -1.87 -23.28
CA ALA A 380 -19.84 -1.48 -24.25
C ALA A 380 -20.43 -1.29 -25.65
#